data_e57af1b9eea08ac4efccbb0810075217
#
_entry.id   e57af1b9eea08ac4efccbb0810075217
#
_cell.length_a   1.000
_cell.length_b   1.000
_cell.length_c   1.000
_cell.angle_alpha   90.00
_cell.angle_beta   90.00
_cell.angle_gamma   90.00
#
_symmetry.space_group_name_H-M   'P 1'
#
loop_
_entity.id
_entity.type
_entity.pdbx_description
1 polymer ?
#
loop_
_entity_poly.entity_id
_entity_poly.type
_entity_poly.pdbx_seq_one_letter_code
_entity_poly.pdbx_strand_id
1 'polypeptide(L)'
;MCHAFGQDVSFEQKGDNDFQVSSEKFFTDESGNIKMVVNVWGHVNSPGLHEVYDGIDLATLLSMVGGPKSGANLNRVKIFRDSPDSNGQMVYQLNLEKFITNGDRSSFIKVRPNDTIIIKQKASDYIWSQLGVLNTFLTIANLYFQIQNNK
;
A
#
# COMPACT_ATOMS: atom_id res chain seq x y z
N MET A 1 -55.66 -23.34 -35.47
CA MET A 1 -55.55 -22.36 -34.38
C MET A 1 -54.58 -22.91 -33.37
N CYS A 2 -53.28 -22.54 -33.47
CA CYS A 2 -52.25 -22.92 -32.50
C CYS A 2 -51.86 -21.64 -31.75
N HIS A 3 -52.17 -21.59 -30.47
CA HIS A 3 -51.60 -20.59 -29.58
C HIS A 3 -50.26 -21.07 -29.04
N ALA A 4 -49.18 -20.38 -29.44
CA ALA A 4 -47.88 -20.54 -28.83
C ALA A 4 -47.79 -19.66 -27.60
N PHE A 5 -47.63 -20.30 -26.44
CA PHE A 5 -47.23 -19.64 -25.18
C PHE A 5 -45.76 -19.33 -25.25
N GLY A 6 -45.40 -18.07 -25.44
CA GLY A 6 -44.04 -17.57 -25.18
C GLY A 6 -43.89 -17.34 -23.68
N GLN A 7 -43.01 -18.11 -23.05
CA GLN A 7 -42.51 -17.82 -21.70
C GLN A 7 -41.34 -16.85 -21.82
N ASP A 8 -41.55 -15.61 -21.47
CA ASP A 8 -40.50 -14.67 -21.25
C ASP A 8 -39.69 -15.09 -19.99
N VAL A 9 -38.54 -15.71 -20.25
CA VAL A 9 -37.54 -15.93 -19.21
C VAL A 9 -36.75 -14.64 -19.05
N SER A 10 -37.18 -13.81 -18.12
CA SER A 10 -36.38 -12.68 -17.65
C SER A 10 -35.17 -13.21 -16.92
N PHE A 11 -34.00 -13.18 -17.55
CA PHE A 11 -32.73 -13.35 -16.87
C PHE A 11 -32.51 -12.11 -15.98
N GLU A 12 -32.73 -12.28 -14.71
CA GLU A 12 -32.30 -11.35 -13.69
C GLU A 12 -30.76 -11.38 -13.68
N GLN A 13 -30.13 -10.44 -14.36
CA GLN A 13 -28.69 -10.19 -14.25
C GLN A 13 -28.42 -9.74 -12.83
N LYS A 14 -28.00 -10.69 -12.00
CA LYS A 14 -27.33 -10.42 -10.72
C LYS A 14 -26.09 -9.60 -11.05
N GLY A 15 -26.09 -8.36 -10.59
CA GLY A 15 -25.03 -7.40 -10.90
C GLY A 15 -23.66 -7.94 -10.57
N ASP A 16 -22.89 -8.20 -11.61
CA ASP A 16 -21.45 -8.16 -11.53
C ASP A 16 -21.11 -6.76 -11.04
N ASN A 17 -20.44 -6.69 -9.88
CA ASN A 17 -19.75 -5.48 -9.46
C ASN A 17 -18.64 -5.25 -10.48
N ASP A 18 -19.03 -4.69 -11.59
CA ASP A 18 -18.11 -4.16 -12.58
C ASP A 18 -17.36 -3.03 -11.89
N PHE A 19 -16.13 -3.31 -11.47
CA PHE A 19 -15.18 -2.28 -11.09
C PHE A 19 -14.90 -1.45 -12.35
N GLN A 20 -15.85 -0.64 -12.72
CA GLN A 20 -15.57 0.47 -13.61
C GLN A 20 -14.55 1.32 -12.85
N VAL A 21 -13.30 1.21 -13.28
CA VAL A 21 -12.28 2.22 -12.97
C VAL A 21 -12.78 3.49 -13.65
N SER A 22 -13.73 4.15 -13.01
CA SER A 22 -14.23 5.41 -13.47
C SER A 22 -13.06 6.39 -13.44
N SER A 23 -12.92 7.18 -14.48
CA SER A 23 -12.01 8.31 -14.51
C SER A 23 -12.38 9.38 -13.47
N GLU A 24 -13.41 9.14 -12.70
CA GLU A 24 -13.86 9.99 -11.61
C GLU A 24 -12.91 9.84 -10.43
N LYS A 25 -12.27 10.96 -10.08
CA LYS A 25 -11.32 11.03 -8.96
C LYS A 25 -12.02 10.92 -7.59
N PHE A 26 -13.32 11.15 -7.56
CA PHE A 26 -14.15 11.12 -6.36
C PHE A 26 -15.45 10.37 -6.62
N PHE A 27 -15.94 9.72 -5.59
CA PHE A 27 -17.26 9.07 -5.58
C PHE A 27 -17.96 9.33 -4.24
N THR A 28 -19.26 9.18 -4.22
CA THR A 28 -20.07 9.45 -3.03
C THR A 28 -20.58 8.12 -2.47
N ASP A 29 -20.44 7.91 -1.17
CA ASP A 29 -21.05 6.76 -0.49
C ASP A 29 -22.58 6.98 -0.30
N GLU A 30 -23.28 5.94 0.17
CA GLU A 30 -24.72 5.96 0.41
C GLU A 30 -25.14 7.04 1.43
N SER A 31 -24.22 7.49 2.28
CA SER A 31 -24.43 8.52 3.30
C SER A 31 -24.12 9.92 2.78
N GLY A 32 -23.72 10.09 1.52
CA GLY A 32 -23.37 11.37 0.91
C GLY A 32 -21.94 11.84 1.19
N ASN A 33 -21.09 11.01 1.79
CA ASN A 33 -19.70 11.39 2.03
C ASN A 33 -18.87 11.24 0.76
N ILE A 34 -17.97 12.20 0.51
CA ILE A 34 -17.07 12.16 -0.61
C ILE A 34 -15.87 11.25 -0.27
N LYS A 35 -15.66 10.24 -1.10
CA LYS A 35 -14.55 9.29 -1.02
C LYS A 35 -13.65 9.40 -2.23
N MET A 36 -12.43 8.93 -2.08
CA MET A 36 -11.42 8.81 -3.13
C MET A 36 -10.63 7.52 -2.95
N VAL A 37 -9.96 7.08 -3.99
CA VAL A 37 -9.04 5.94 -3.92
C VAL A 37 -7.59 6.42 -3.87
N VAL A 38 -6.78 5.70 -3.09
CA VAL A 38 -5.34 5.91 -2.97
C VAL A 38 -4.61 4.56 -2.96
N ASN A 39 -3.41 4.54 -3.49
CA ASN A 39 -2.56 3.36 -3.47
C ASN A 39 -1.52 3.47 -2.36
N VAL A 40 -1.34 2.40 -1.56
CA VAL A 40 -0.28 2.32 -0.56
C VAL A 40 0.56 1.07 -0.84
N TRP A 41 1.83 1.24 -1.15
CA TRP A 41 2.72 0.17 -1.56
C TRP A 41 3.95 0.07 -0.68
N GLY A 42 4.50 -1.14 -0.62
CA GLY A 42 5.79 -1.42 0.00
C GLY A 42 5.67 -1.94 1.44
N HIS A 43 6.49 -1.43 2.34
CA HIS A 43 6.69 -1.99 3.68
C HIS A 43 5.65 -1.48 4.69
N VAL A 44 4.37 -1.79 4.43
CA VAL A 44 3.20 -1.50 5.27
C VAL A 44 2.45 -2.79 5.57
N ASN A 45 1.59 -2.79 6.59
CA ASN A 45 0.86 -4.00 6.98
C ASN A 45 -0.19 -4.41 5.95
N SER A 46 -0.93 -3.47 5.37
CA SER A 46 -1.96 -3.71 4.34
C SER A 46 -1.65 -2.90 3.08
N PRO A 47 -0.74 -3.37 2.20
CA PRO A 47 -0.50 -2.71 0.92
C PRO A 47 -1.68 -2.97 -0.03
N GLY A 48 -1.96 -2.02 -0.92
CA GLY A 48 -3.01 -2.14 -1.92
C GLY A 48 -3.71 -0.83 -2.23
N LEU A 49 -4.85 -0.94 -2.90
CA LEU A 49 -5.78 0.14 -3.16
C LEU A 49 -6.70 0.32 -1.93
N HIS A 50 -6.87 1.55 -1.48
CA HIS A 50 -7.70 1.89 -0.33
C HIS A 50 -8.70 2.98 -0.67
N GLU A 51 -9.96 2.76 -0.28
CA GLU A 51 -10.97 3.80 -0.30
C GLU A 51 -10.87 4.62 0.97
N VAL A 52 -10.79 5.92 0.82
CA VAL A 52 -10.64 6.86 1.93
C VAL A 52 -11.53 8.09 1.72
N TYR A 53 -11.86 8.79 2.80
CA TYR A 53 -12.57 10.06 2.69
C TYR A 53 -11.69 11.16 2.11
N ASP A 54 -12.28 12.07 1.33
CA ASP A 54 -11.56 13.27 0.87
C ASP A 54 -11.08 14.10 2.06
N GLY A 55 -9.88 14.61 1.94
CA GLY A 55 -9.26 15.40 3.00
C GLY A 55 -8.56 14.61 4.09
N ILE A 56 -8.47 13.28 3.96
CA ILE A 56 -7.70 12.46 4.90
C ILE A 56 -6.24 12.94 4.97
N ASP A 57 -5.67 12.99 6.16
CA ASP A 57 -4.25 13.24 6.34
C ASP A 57 -3.42 11.94 6.23
N LEU A 58 -2.13 12.09 5.96
CA LEU A 58 -1.23 10.96 5.76
C LEU A 58 -1.11 10.05 7.00
N ALA A 59 -1.16 10.61 8.21
CA ALA A 59 -1.04 9.81 9.43
C ALA A 59 -2.28 8.92 9.63
N THR A 60 -3.45 9.47 9.38
CA THR A 60 -4.72 8.71 9.42
C THR A 60 -4.76 7.64 8.35
N LEU A 61 -4.34 7.96 7.11
CA LEU A 61 -4.22 6.98 6.03
C LEU A 61 -3.30 5.83 6.42
N LEU A 62 -2.12 6.14 6.97
CA LEU A 62 -1.18 5.10 7.42
C LEU A 62 -1.76 4.24 8.55
N SER A 63 -2.53 4.84 9.46
CA SER A 63 -3.22 4.09 10.50
C SER A 63 -4.26 3.13 9.95
N MET A 64 -5.01 3.53 8.91
CA MET A 64 -5.99 2.67 8.23
C MET A 64 -5.36 1.44 7.58
N VAL A 65 -4.15 1.58 7.03
CA VAL A 65 -3.41 0.45 6.43
C VAL A 65 -2.60 -0.36 7.46
N GLY A 66 -2.87 -0.15 8.75
CA GLY A 66 -2.20 -0.86 9.85
C GLY A 66 -0.78 -0.39 10.13
N GLY A 67 -0.37 0.75 9.59
CA GLY A 67 0.93 1.36 9.81
C GLY A 67 2.09 0.74 9.02
N PRO A 68 3.28 1.32 9.14
CA PRO A 68 4.49 0.77 8.54
C PRO A 68 4.96 -0.47 9.31
N LYS A 69 5.51 -1.45 8.58
CA LYS A 69 6.15 -2.63 9.17
C LYS A 69 7.48 -2.28 9.83
N SER A 70 7.93 -3.13 10.76
CA SER A 70 9.30 -3.05 11.30
C SER A 70 10.31 -3.10 10.14
N GLY A 71 11.32 -2.21 10.18
CA GLY A 71 12.27 -2.08 9.08
C GLY A 71 11.82 -1.19 7.92
N ALA A 72 10.69 -0.52 8.01
CA ALA A 72 10.26 0.46 7.03
C ALA A 72 11.18 1.69 7.01
N ASN A 73 11.47 2.22 5.84
CA ASN A 73 12.27 3.43 5.67
C ASN A 73 11.39 4.68 5.77
N LEU A 74 11.17 5.15 6.97
CA LEU A 74 10.30 6.29 7.28
C LEU A 74 10.92 7.64 6.92
N ASN A 75 12.25 7.70 6.72
CA ASN A 75 12.94 8.92 6.31
C ASN A 75 12.74 9.28 4.83
N ARG A 76 12.28 8.31 4.02
CA ARG A 76 12.19 8.44 2.55
C ARG A 76 10.90 7.85 2.01
N VAL A 77 9.78 8.30 2.55
CA VAL A 77 8.46 7.97 2.00
C VAL A 77 8.23 8.79 0.76
N LYS A 78 7.79 8.16 -0.33
CA LYS A 78 7.49 8.87 -1.59
C LYS A 78 6.00 8.86 -1.86
N ILE A 79 5.50 9.97 -2.38
CA ILE A 79 4.15 10.06 -2.94
C ILE A 79 4.29 10.43 -4.40
N PHE A 80 3.67 9.63 -5.26
CA PHE A 80 3.55 9.87 -6.69
C PHE A 80 2.11 10.30 -6.99
N ARG A 81 1.94 11.43 -7.62
CA ARG A 81 0.66 11.97 -8.05
C ARG A 81 0.35 11.57 -9.48
N ASP A 82 -0.93 11.34 -9.72
CA ASP A 82 -1.47 11.10 -11.06
C ASP A 82 -1.37 12.36 -11.95
N SER A 83 -1.56 13.53 -11.36
CA SER A 83 -1.53 14.79 -12.06
C SER A 83 -0.61 15.79 -11.33
N PRO A 84 0.14 16.63 -12.05
CA PRO A 84 1.01 17.61 -11.42
C PRO A 84 0.21 18.61 -10.56
N ASP A 85 0.84 19.13 -9.53
CA ASP A 85 0.29 20.23 -8.75
C ASP A 85 0.42 21.58 -9.49
N SER A 86 0.02 22.66 -8.82
CA SER A 86 0.13 24.03 -9.36
C SER A 86 1.56 24.45 -9.72
N ASN A 87 2.57 23.77 -9.16
CA ASN A 87 3.99 23.99 -9.38
C ASN A 87 4.59 22.99 -10.37
N GLY A 88 3.79 22.13 -10.98
CA GLY A 88 4.24 21.08 -11.89
C GLY A 88 4.87 19.87 -11.20
N GLN A 89 4.75 19.75 -9.87
CA GLN A 89 5.36 18.67 -9.11
C GLN A 89 4.45 17.44 -9.05
N MET A 90 5.01 16.26 -9.36
CA MET A 90 4.31 14.97 -9.32
C MET A 90 4.89 14.02 -8.27
N VAL A 91 6.09 14.28 -7.78
CA VAL A 91 6.78 13.39 -6.84
C VAL A 91 7.16 14.17 -5.59
N TYR A 92 6.72 13.66 -4.44
CA TYR A 92 7.04 14.23 -3.12
C TYR A 92 7.81 13.22 -2.31
N GLN A 93 8.78 13.70 -1.53
CA GLN A 93 9.50 12.89 -0.56
C GLN A 93 9.25 13.45 0.83
N LEU A 94 8.78 12.58 1.73
CA LEU A 94 8.39 12.92 3.08
C LEU A 94 9.30 12.21 4.09
N ASN A 95 9.48 12.84 5.25
CA ASN A 95 10.17 12.25 6.38
C ASN A 95 9.16 11.99 7.52
N LEU A 96 8.64 10.76 7.58
CA LEU A 96 7.74 10.32 8.65
C LEU A 96 8.46 10.06 9.98
N GLU A 97 9.77 9.83 9.97
CA GLU A 97 10.56 9.65 11.19
C GLU A 97 10.49 10.89 12.09
N LYS A 98 10.53 12.09 11.48
CA LYS A 98 10.37 13.35 12.23
C LYS A 98 9.00 13.48 12.88
N PHE A 99 7.96 13.01 12.18
CA PHE A 99 6.63 13.01 12.78
C PHE A 99 6.51 12.05 13.95
N ILE A 100 7.03 10.82 13.81
CA ILE A 100 6.97 9.81 14.88
C ILE A 100 7.79 10.25 16.11
N THR A 101 8.93 10.88 15.89
CA THR A 101 9.84 11.27 16.98
C THR A 101 9.41 12.57 17.65
N ASN A 102 9.00 13.57 16.89
CA ASN A 102 8.80 14.94 17.37
C ASN A 102 7.39 15.48 17.13
N GLY A 103 6.50 14.72 16.48
CA GLY A 103 5.19 15.20 16.04
C GLY A 103 5.26 16.22 14.89
N ASP A 104 6.41 16.35 14.22
CA ASP A 104 6.60 17.32 13.14
C ASP A 104 5.87 16.91 11.87
N ARG A 105 4.90 17.71 11.46
CA ARG A 105 4.09 17.55 10.24
C ARG A 105 4.48 18.51 9.11
N SER A 106 5.58 19.24 9.24
CA SER A 106 5.98 20.27 8.26
C SER A 106 6.18 19.73 6.84
N SER A 107 6.55 18.44 6.72
CA SER A 107 6.70 17.76 5.44
C SER A 107 5.42 17.12 4.90
N PHE A 108 4.32 17.13 5.67
CA PHE A 108 3.08 16.49 5.24
C PHE A 108 2.41 17.29 4.15
N ILE A 109 1.91 16.57 3.15
CA ILE A 109 1.09 17.13 2.07
C ILE A 109 -0.30 16.53 2.15
N LYS A 110 -1.30 17.25 1.65
CA LYS A 110 -2.65 16.72 1.52
C LYS A 110 -2.65 15.55 0.52
N VAL A 111 -3.20 14.43 0.93
CA VAL A 111 -3.40 13.26 0.06
C VAL A 111 -4.46 13.62 -0.98
N ARG A 112 -4.24 13.21 -2.22
CA ARG A 112 -5.16 13.45 -3.35
C ARG A 112 -5.61 12.12 -3.97
N PRO A 113 -6.70 12.12 -4.72
CA PRO A 113 -7.15 10.94 -5.45
C PRO A 113 -6.06 10.38 -6.35
N ASN A 114 -5.96 9.06 -6.41
CA ASN A 114 -4.97 8.31 -7.18
C ASN A 114 -3.51 8.54 -6.77
N ASP A 115 -3.24 9.24 -5.65
CA ASP A 115 -1.88 9.29 -5.11
C ASP A 115 -1.38 7.87 -4.80
N THR A 116 -0.13 7.59 -5.13
CA THR A 116 0.54 6.35 -4.78
C THR A 116 1.62 6.61 -3.75
N ILE A 117 1.40 6.14 -2.52
CA ILE A 117 2.32 6.27 -1.40
C ILE A 117 3.22 5.03 -1.35
N ILE A 118 4.53 5.22 -1.41
CA ILE A 118 5.50 4.12 -1.40
C ILE A 118 6.41 4.23 -0.17
N ILE A 119 6.39 3.18 0.66
CA ILE A 119 7.26 3.02 1.82
C ILE A 119 8.18 1.83 1.57
N LYS A 120 9.47 2.09 1.32
CA LYS A 120 10.46 1.04 1.09
C LYS A 120 10.97 0.46 2.41
N GLN A 121 11.53 -0.74 2.35
CA GLN A 121 12.30 -1.31 3.45
C GLN A 121 13.65 -0.59 3.58
N LYS A 122 14.21 -0.48 4.80
CA LYS A 122 15.59 -0.04 5.02
C LYS A 122 16.56 -1.07 4.45
N ALA A 123 17.58 -0.61 3.73
CA ALA A 123 18.59 -1.50 3.14
C ALA A 123 19.38 -2.28 4.21
N SER A 124 19.62 -1.66 5.38
CA SER A 124 20.26 -2.33 6.52
C SER A 124 19.50 -3.59 6.96
N ASP A 125 18.18 -3.49 7.11
CA ASP A 125 17.37 -4.61 7.61
C ASP A 125 17.26 -5.74 6.59
N TYR A 126 17.29 -5.41 5.31
CA TYR A 126 17.39 -6.41 4.25
C TYR A 126 18.70 -7.21 4.35
N ILE A 127 19.84 -6.54 4.56
CA ILE A 127 21.16 -7.20 4.71
C ILE A 127 21.18 -8.09 5.95
N TRP A 128 20.71 -7.59 7.11
CA TRP A 128 20.68 -8.36 8.35
C TRP A 128 19.80 -9.61 8.26
N SER A 129 18.69 -9.54 7.54
CA SER A 129 17.82 -10.70 7.32
C SER A 129 18.49 -11.81 6.49
N GLN A 130 19.40 -11.43 5.59
CA GLN A 130 20.19 -12.38 4.78
C GLN A 130 21.35 -13.01 5.55
N LEU A 131 21.92 -12.32 6.56
CA LEU A 131 23.05 -12.85 7.35
C LEU A 131 22.66 -14.06 8.20
N GLY A 132 21.38 -14.22 8.57
CA GLY A 132 20.89 -15.42 9.24
C GLY A 132 21.13 -16.69 8.44
N VAL A 133 20.99 -16.62 7.12
CA VAL A 133 21.25 -17.74 6.21
C VAL A 133 22.75 -18.10 6.19
N LEU A 134 23.63 -17.09 6.20
CA LEU A 134 25.10 -17.31 6.24
C LEU A 134 25.53 -18.02 7.52
N ASN A 135 24.97 -17.66 8.68
CA ASN A 135 25.25 -18.37 9.94
C ASN A 135 24.87 -19.83 9.88
N THR A 136 23.78 -20.17 9.21
CA THR A 136 23.36 -21.56 9.04
C THR A 136 24.38 -22.34 8.22
N PHE A 137 24.89 -21.77 7.12
CA PHE A 137 25.94 -22.39 6.31
C PHE A 137 27.24 -22.56 7.09
N LEU A 138 27.67 -21.55 7.85
CA LEU A 138 28.86 -21.64 8.71
C LEU A 138 28.72 -22.72 9.78
N THR A 139 27.55 -22.89 10.38
CA THR A 139 27.30 -23.94 11.36
C THR A 139 27.40 -25.33 10.75
N ILE A 140 26.83 -25.53 9.56
CA ILE A 140 26.92 -26.80 8.82
C ILE A 140 28.36 -27.11 8.45
N ALA A 141 29.13 -26.12 7.96
CA ALA A 141 30.55 -26.29 7.63
C ALA A 141 31.37 -26.65 8.85
N ASN A 142 31.16 -25.98 9.99
CA ASN A 142 31.85 -26.32 11.24
C ASN A 142 31.53 -27.74 11.72
N LEU A 143 30.29 -28.18 11.65
CA LEU A 143 29.89 -29.54 11.96
C LEU A 143 30.57 -30.56 11.06
N TYR A 144 30.68 -30.29 9.76
CA TYR A 144 31.37 -31.13 8.81
C TYR A 144 32.85 -31.28 9.15
N PHE A 145 33.55 -30.17 9.43
CA PHE A 145 34.97 -30.21 9.85
C PHE A 145 35.19 -30.93 11.18
N GLN A 146 34.24 -30.78 12.13
CA GLN A 146 34.34 -31.49 13.41
C GLN A 146 34.23 -33.02 13.26
N ILE A 147 33.35 -33.48 12.35
CA ILE A 147 33.22 -34.91 12.04
C ILE A 147 34.45 -35.46 11.33
N GLN A 148 35.06 -34.67 10.46
CA GLN A 148 36.31 -35.05 9.75
C GLN A 148 37.51 -35.16 10.69
N ASN A 149 37.64 -34.24 11.67
CA ASN A 149 38.78 -34.23 12.60
C ASN A 149 38.64 -35.27 13.74
N ASN A 150 37.50 -35.92 13.90
CA ASN A 150 37.27 -36.95 14.90
C ASN A 150 37.37 -38.40 14.35
N LYS A 151 37.87 -38.53 13.09
CA LYS A 151 38.27 -39.78 12.47
C LYS A 151 39.77 -39.98 12.51
#